data_d824178ade3a1a8c9fd679f260c74c15
#
_entry.id   d824178ade3a1a8c9fd679f260c74c15
#
_cell.length_a   1.000
_cell.length_b   1.000
_cell.length_c   1.000
_cell.angle_alpha   90.00
_cell.angle_beta   90.00
_cell.angle_gamma   90.00
#
_symmetry.space_group_name_H-M   'P 1'
#
loop_
_entity.id
_entity.type
_entity.pdbx_description
1 polymer ?
#
loop_
_entity_poly.entity_id
_entity_poly.type
_entity_poly.pdbx_seq_one_letter_code
_entity_poly.pdbx_strand_id
1 'polypeptide(L)'
;MKIIVSQEIESVCPTFVGACVEAYVENSPYCKELWDEINALGEKFKSSLTTESLKEISGIAATRKVYRACGKDPSRYRPASEALIRRILQGKELYQRDTLVDLVNLASIAYGYSIGGFDADKFEGDTLTLGVGKAGEPYEGIGRGMINIEGLPVYRDEMGGVGTPTSDHERTKMTLGTTHLVVLINGYDGNEQHVRENAEFILQLLSKYCKSSGGSYFIYQ
;
A
#
# COMPACT_ATOMS: atom_id res chain seq x y z
N MET A 1 8.64 13.32 -8.36
CA MET A 1 8.03 12.24 -9.18
C MET A 1 6.68 12.69 -9.69
N LYS A 2 6.26 12.27 -10.90
CA LYS A 2 4.93 12.49 -11.48
C LYS A 2 4.10 11.19 -11.41
N ILE A 3 2.79 11.30 -11.11
CA ILE A 3 1.88 10.15 -11.17
C ILE A 3 0.75 10.46 -12.13
N ILE A 4 0.43 9.51 -13.01
CA ILE A 4 -0.65 9.60 -13.99
C ILE A 4 -1.64 8.47 -13.69
N VAL A 5 -2.91 8.81 -13.58
CA VAL A 5 -3.99 7.82 -13.52
C VAL A 5 -4.47 7.58 -14.95
N SER A 6 -4.53 6.32 -15.36
CA SER A 6 -4.95 5.96 -16.70
C SER A 6 -6.46 6.03 -16.88
N GLN A 7 -6.91 6.25 -18.11
CA GLN A 7 -8.34 6.24 -18.45
C GLN A 7 -9.04 4.93 -18.09
N GLU A 8 -8.32 3.80 -18.05
CA GLU A 8 -8.84 2.50 -17.61
C GLU A 8 -9.27 2.56 -16.14
N ILE A 9 -8.45 3.17 -15.26
CA ILE A 9 -8.78 3.35 -13.84
C ILE A 9 -9.87 4.41 -13.67
N GLU A 10 -9.78 5.55 -14.35
CA GLU A 10 -10.81 6.59 -14.31
C GLU A 10 -12.20 6.04 -14.70
N SER A 11 -12.24 5.15 -15.69
CA SER A 11 -13.50 4.54 -16.16
C SER A 11 -14.14 3.61 -15.14
N VAL A 12 -13.35 2.86 -14.35
CA VAL A 12 -13.86 1.90 -13.35
C VAL A 12 -13.99 2.51 -11.95
N CYS A 13 -13.26 3.60 -11.70
CA CYS A 13 -13.26 4.31 -10.42
C CYS A 13 -13.05 5.83 -10.63
N PRO A 14 -14.07 6.55 -11.15
CA PRO A 14 -13.95 7.99 -11.44
C PRO A 14 -13.75 8.86 -10.19
N THR A 15 -13.94 8.30 -9.02
CA THR A 15 -13.73 8.97 -7.73
C THR A 15 -12.38 8.62 -7.10
N PHE A 16 -11.48 7.94 -7.81
CA PHE A 16 -10.18 7.55 -7.26
C PHE A 16 -9.40 8.78 -6.79
N VAL A 17 -8.83 8.66 -5.59
CA VAL A 17 -7.90 9.65 -5.02
C VAL A 17 -6.70 8.91 -4.47
N GLY A 18 -5.52 9.23 -4.96
CA GLY A 18 -4.27 8.71 -4.42
C GLY A 18 -3.47 9.77 -3.69
N ALA A 19 -2.57 9.33 -2.81
CA ALA A 19 -1.51 10.18 -2.28
C ALA A 19 -0.16 9.53 -2.49
N CYS A 20 0.82 10.35 -2.85
CA CYS A 20 2.23 9.99 -2.92
C CYS A 20 2.95 10.69 -1.77
N VAL A 21 3.51 9.92 -0.85
CA VAL A 21 4.40 10.42 0.21
C VAL A 21 5.82 10.16 -0.23
N GLU A 22 6.69 11.16 -0.12
CA GLU A 22 8.12 11.07 -0.46
C GLU A 22 8.95 11.60 0.70
N ALA A 23 9.96 10.84 1.11
CA ALA A 23 10.82 11.20 2.24
C ALA A 23 12.20 10.56 2.17
N TYR A 24 13.20 11.26 2.71
CA TYR A 24 14.48 10.65 3.05
C TYR A 24 14.41 10.07 4.46
N VAL A 25 14.93 8.87 4.62
CA VAL A 25 14.73 8.02 5.80
C VAL A 25 15.99 7.24 6.18
N GLU A 26 16.03 6.77 7.43
CA GLU A 26 16.92 5.71 7.87
C GLU A 26 16.08 4.48 8.25
N ASN A 27 16.36 3.34 7.63
CA ASN A 27 15.68 2.10 7.96
C ASN A 27 16.45 1.34 9.05
N SER A 28 15.75 0.56 9.82
CA SER A 28 16.34 -0.33 10.83
C SER A 28 15.67 -1.71 10.82
N PRO A 29 16.35 -2.77 11.24
CA PRO A 29 15.80 -4.12 11.20
C PRO A 29 14.62 -4.33 12.14
N TYR A 30 14.49 -3.48 13.18
CA TYR A 30 13.42 -3.58 14.18
C TYR A 30 13.27 -2.28 14.96
N CYS A 31 12.02 -1.91 15.29
CA CYS A 31 11.69 -0.83 16.20
C CYS A 31 10.62 -1.30 17.20
N LYS A 32 11.02 -1.44 18.46
CA LYS A 32 10.14 -1.97 19.53
C LYS A 32 8.91 -1.07 19.72
N GLU A 33 9.13 0.24 19.76
CA GLU A 33 8.07 1.23 20.01
C GLU A 33 7.02 1.24 18.89
N LEU A 34 7.44 1.03 17.64
CA LEU A 34 6.53 0.85 16.50
C LEU A 34 5.70 -0.44 16.66
N TRP A 35 6.34 -1.52 17.08
CA TRP A 35 5.63 -2.80 17.32
C TRP A 35 4.68 -2.73 18.51
N ASP A 36 4.98 -1.95 19.53
CA ASP A 36 4.05 -1.69 20.63
C ASP A 36 2.77 -0.99 20.10
N GLU A 37 2.89 -0.02 19.16
CA GLU A 37 1.72 0.61 18.51
C GLU A 37 0.95 -0.38 17.61
N ILE A 38 1.64 -1.20 16.81
CA ILE A 38 1.01 -2.22 15.97
C ILE A 38 0.21 -3.21 16.82
N ASN A 39 0.79 -3.69 17.92
CA ASN A 39 0.14 -4.62 18.82
C ASN A 39 -1.07 -3.99 19.51
N ALA A 40 -0.96 -2.75 19.99
CA ALA A 40 -2.07 -2.02 20.61
C ALA A 40 -3.25 -1.84 19.64
N LEU A 41 -2.97 -1.47 18.38
CA LEU A 41 -3.99 -1.39 17.33
C LEU A 41 -4.60 -2.77 17.04
N GLY A 42 -3.78 -3.82 17.01
CA GLY A 42 -4.24 -5.19 16.83
C GLY A 42 -5.23 -5.65 17.90
N GLU A 43 -4.96 -5.38 19.18
CA GLU A 43 -5.87 -5.70 20.30
C GLU A 43 -7.19 -4.90 20.19
N LYS A 44 -7.12 -3.61 19.81
CA LYS A 44 -8.31 -2.81 19.53
C LYS A 44 -9.17 -3.44 18.43
N PHE A 45 -8.57 -3.92 17.34
CA PHE A 45 -9.30 -4.55 16.24
C PHE A 45 -9.91 -5.89 16.64
N LYS A 46 -9.22 -6.72 17.41
CA LYS A 46 -9.77 -7.98 17.93
C LYS A 46 -11.00 -7.77 18.81
N SER A 47 -11.08 -6.64 19.51
CA SER A 47 -12.23 -6.31 20.36
C SER A 47 -13.41 -5.68 19.62
N SER A 48 -13.21 -5.12 18.42
CA SER A 48 -14.23 -4.33 17.72
C SER A 48 -14.61 -4.84 16.33
N LEU A 49 -13.83 -5.74 15.73
CA LEU A 49 -14.04 -6.24 14.37
C LEU A 49 -14.14 -7.76 14.32
N THR A 50 -14.81 -8.25 13.29
CA THR A 50 -14.82 -9.67 12.91
C THR A 50 -14.25 -9.81 11.48
N THR A 51 -13.90 -11.03 11.08
CA THR A 51 -13.44 -11.27 9.70
C THR A 51 -14.52 -11.00 8.65
N GLU A 52 -15.77 -11.05 9.02
CA GLU A 52 -16.93 -10.76 8.18
C GLU A 52 -17.13 -9.26 7.99
N SER A 53 -16.87 -8.45 9.03
CA SER A 53 -17.02 -6.98 8.98
C SER A 53 -15.92 -6.28 8.18
N LEU A 54 -14.80 -6.94 7.88
CA LEU A 54 -13.69 -6.32 7.11
C LEU A 54 -14.13 -5.76 5.76
N LYS A 55 -15.06 -6.42 5.09
CA LYS A 55 -15.58 -5.96 3.80
C LYS A 55 -16.46 -4.70 3.92
N GLU A 56 -16.77 -4.23 5.13
CA GLU A 56 -17.52 -3.00 5.40
C GLU A 56 -16.59 -1.80 5.62
N ILE A 57 -15.29 -2.03 5.82
CA ILE A 57 -14.28 -0.97 5.85
C ILE A 57 -14.21 -0.33 4.46
N SER A 58 -14.45 0.99 4.38
CA SER A 58 -14.63 1.74 3.13
C SER A 58 -13.51 1.48 2.11
N GLY A 59 -12.25 1.66 2.51
CA GLY A 59 -11.09 1.43 1.62
C GLY A 59 -10.98 0.00 1.11
N ILE A 60 -11.29 -1.00 1.98
CA ILE A 60 -11.29 -2.42 1.59
C ILE A 60 -12.46 -2.71 0.65
N ALA A 61 -13.67 -2.24 0.98
CA ALA A 61 -14.85 -2.42 0.14
C ALA A 61 -14.67 -1.85 -1.24
N ALA A 62 -14.14 -0.63 -1.34
CA ALA A 62 -13.87 0.07 -2.59
C ALA A 62 -12.80 -0.64 -3.42
N THR A 63 -11.68 -1.04 -2.83
CA THR A 63 -10.63 -1.81 -3.52
C THR A 63 -11.20 -3.11 -4.10
N ARG A 64 -12.01 -3.84 -3.33
CA ARG A 64 -12.68 -5.06 -3.80
C ARG A 64 -13.66 -4.80 -4.95
N LYS A 65 -14.35 -3.65 -4.94
CA LYS A 65 -15.25 -3.22 -6.03
C LYS A 65 -14.45 -2.98 -7.32
N VAL A 66 -13.34 -2.26 -7.24
CA VAL A 66 -12.47 -1.99 -8.39
C VAL A 66 -11.89 -3.29 -8.95
N TYR A 67 -11.44 -4.23 -8.11
CA TYR A 67 -10.97 -5.53 -8.58
C TYR A 67 -12.02 -6.25 -9.43
N ARG A 68 -13.27 -6.31 -8.96
CA ARG A 68 -14.37 -6.93 -9.74
C ARG A 68 -14.65 -6.19 -11.04
N ALA A 69 -14.60 -4.85 -11.02
CA ALA A 69 -14.80 -4.05 -12.23
C ALA A 69 -13.70 -4.28 -13.27
N CYS A 70 -12.48 -4.59 -12.82
CA CYS A 70 -11.35 -4.97 -13.67
C CYS A 70 -11.31 -6.50 -14.00
N GLY A 71 -12.32 -7.26 -13.60
CA GLY A 71 -12.38 -8.71 -13.86
C GLY A 71 -11.60 -9.60 -12.89
N LYS A 72 -11.09 -9.05 -11.77
CA LYS A 72 -10.30 -9.79 -10.78
C LYS A 72 -11.15 -10.23 -9.58
N ASP A 73 -10.99 -11.48 -9.14
CA ASP A 73 -11.64 -11.98 -7.93
C ASP A 73 -10.89 -11.51 -6.66
N PRO A 74 -11.49 -10.59 -5.85
CA PRO A 74 -10.84 -10.09 -4.65
C PRO A 74 -10.78 -11.11 -3.50
N SER A 75 -11.43 -12.24 -3.60
CA SER A 75 -11.33 -13.31 -2.60
C SER A 75 -10.06 -14.14 -2.82
N ARG A 76 -9.64 -14.29 -4.07
CA ARG A 76 -8.43 -14.99 -4.47
C ARG A 76 -7.20 -14.05 -4.43
N TYR A 77 -7.37 -12.81 -4.89
CA TYR A 77 -6.34 -11.76 -4.91
C TYR A 77 -6.68 -10.68 -3.88
N ARG A 78 -6.53 -11.01 -2.61
CA ARG A 78 -6.99 -10.15 -1.51
C ARG A 78 -6.18 -8.86 -1.44
N PRO A 79 -6.83 -7.67 -1.21
CA PRO A 79 -6.14 -6.43 -0.88
C PRO A 79 -5.21 -6.60 0.33
N ALA A 80 -4.04 -5.95 0.31
CA ALA A 80 -3.04 -6.09 1.36
C ALA A 80 -3.58 -5.66 2.74
N SER A 81 -4.30 -4.53 2.83
CA SER A 81 -4.93 -4.07 4.07
C SER A 81 -5.88 -5.11 4.66
N GLU A 82 -6.75 -5.71 3.82
CA GLU A 82 -7.65 -6.79 4.26
C GLU A 82 -6.87 -8.02 4.73
N ALA A 83 -5.79 -8.37 4.04
CA ALA A 83 -4.98 -9.54 4.40
C ALA A 83 -4.28 -9.35 5.76
N LEU A 84 -3.75 -8.16 6.03
CA LEU A 84 -3.10 -7.80 7.29
C LEU A 84 -4.10 -7.83 8.46
N ILE A 85 -5.23 -7.14 8.32
CA ILE A 85 -6.24 -7.07 9.40
C ILE A 85 -6.84 -8.47 9.66
N ARG A 86 -7.15 -9.23 8.61
CA ARG A 86 -7.65 -10.60 8.74
C ARG A 86 -6.68 -11.49 9.51
N ARG A 87 -5.38 -11.32 9.27
CA ARG A 87 -4.34 -12.08 10.00
C ARG A 87 -4.37 -11.78 11.50
N ILE A 88 -4.52 -10.50 11.89
CA ILE A 88 -4.70 -10.07 13.28
C ILE A 88 -5.95 -10.70 13.91
N LEU A 89 -7.10 -10.61 13.23
CA LEU A 89 -8.37 -11.15 13.74
C LEU A 89 -8.38 -12.68 13.87
N GLN A 90 -7.53 -13.37 13.12
CA GLN A 90 -7.31 -14.81 13.24
C GLN A 90 -6.32 -15.19 14.35
N GLY A 91 -5.85 -14.23 15.13
CA GLY A 91 -4.85 -14.46 16.18
C GLY A 91 -3.47 -14.83 15.67
N LYS A 92 -3.17 -14.55 14.40
CA LYS A 92 -1.85 -14.80 13.79
C LYS A 92 -0.98 -13.56 13.92
N GLU A 93 0.27 -13.74 14.31
CA GLU A 93 1.24 -12.65 14.35
C GLU A 93 1.49 -12.06 12.96
N LEU A 94 1.62 -10.75 12.85
CA LEU A 94 2.12 -10.11 11.64
C LEU A 94 3.59 -10.49 11.42
N TYR A 95 4.02 -10.53 10.16
CA TYR A 95 5.42 -10.73 9.84
C TYR A 95 6.20 -9.47 10.14
N GLN A 96 7.09 -9.54 11.11
CA GLN A 96 8.12 -8.52 11.33
C GLN A 96 9.12 -8.56 10.16
N ARG A 97 9.40 -7.40 9.57
CA ARG A 97 10.34 -7.28 8.45
C ARG A 97 11.46 -6.31 8.77
N ASP A 98 11.24 -5.06 8.57
CA ASP A 98 12.07 -3.92 8.93
C ASP A 98 11.16 -2.72 9.24
N THR A 99 11.73 -1.67 9.80
CA THR A 99 10.94 -0.54 10.32
C THR A 99 10.10 0.14 9.25
N LEU A 100 10.60 0.28 8.01
CA LEU A 100 9.83 0.91 6.93
C LEU A 100 8.63 0.05 6.50
N VAL A 101 8.84 -1.25 6.31
CA VAL A 101 7.75 -2.18 5.95
C VAL A 101 6.71 -2.24 7.06
N ASP A 102 7.16 -2.36 8.32
CA ASP A 102 6.26 -2.46 9.48
C ASP A 102 5.44 -1.18 9.67
N LEU A 103 6.04 0.00 9.42
CA LEU A 103 5.40 1.30 9.45
C LEU A 103 4.32 1.45 8.37
N VAL A 104 4.63 1.07 7.12
CA VAL A 104 3.66 1.07 6.00
C VAL A 104 2.51 0.11 6.29
N ASN A 105 2.80 -1.05 6.88
CA ASN A 105 1.77 -2.00 7.32
C ASN A 105 0.88 -1.39 8.43
N LEU A 106 1.45 -0.68 9.41
CA LEU A 106 0.67 0.00 10.45
C LEU A 106 -0.28 1.02 9.84
N ALA A 107 0.19 1.87 8.92
CA ALA A 107 -0.64 2.86 8.24
C ALA A 107 -1.76 2.19 7.40
N SER A 108 -1.43 1.10 6.70
CA SER A 108 -2.40 0.31 5.92
C SER A 108 -3.50 -0.29 6.80
N ILE A 109 -3.14 -0.83 7.97
CA ILE A 109 -4.08 -1.40 8.94
C ILE A 109 -4.96 -0.30 9.54
N ALA A 110 -4.35 0.82 9.97
CA ALA A 110 -5.04 1.89 10.68
C ALA A 110 -6.12 2.57 9.83
N TYR A 111 -5.85 2.74 8.53
CA TYR A 111 -6.73 3.47 7.60
C TYR A 111 -7.52 2.56 6.65
N GLY A 112 -7.21 1.26 6.59
CA GLY A 112 -7.92 0.30 5.73
C GLY A 112 -7.59 0.42 4.25
N TYR A 113 -6.58 1.21 3.86
CA TYR A 113 -6.11 1.32 2.48
C TYR A 113 -4.97 0.33 2.20
N SER A 114 -4.95 -0.24 1.00
CA SER A 114 -3.77 -0.93 0.50
C SER A 114 -2.72 0.09 0.07
N ILE A 115 -1.55 0.02 0.67
CA ILE A 115 -0.47 0.98 0.52
C ILE A 115 0.75 0.24 -0.01
N GLY A 116 1.39 0.77 -1.05
CA GLY A 116 2.69 0.31 -1.54
C GLY A 116 3.81 1.17 -0.98
N GLY A 117 4.93 0.54 -0.59
CA GLY A 117 6.14 1.23 -0.15
C GLY A 117 7.34 0.80 -0.98
N PHE A 118 8.08 1.78 -1.50
CA PHE A 118 9.11 1.55 -2.52
C PHE A 118 10.41 2.28 -2.19
N ASP A 119 11.50 1.67 -2.58
CA ASP A 119 12.80 2.32 -2.72
C ASP A 119 12.77 3.18 -3.98
N ALA A 120 12.70 4.49 -3.82
CA ALA A 120 12.53 5.43 -4.91
C ALA A 120 13.72 5.43 -5.88
N ASP A 121 14.92 5.12 -5.40
CA ASP A 121 16.13 5.07 -6.21
C ASP A 121 16.15 3.87 -7.19
N LYS A 122 15.18 2.96 -7.07
CA LYS A 122 15.01 1.80 -7.95
C LYS A 122 13.93 1.99 -9.02
N PHE A 123 13.26 3.14 -9.06
CA PHE A 123 12.37 3.45 -10.16
C PHE A 123 13.15 3.82 -11.42
N GLU A 124 12.62 3.42 -12.57
CA GLU A 124 13.13 3.83 -13.88
C GLU A 124 12.24 4.95 -14.45
N GLY A 125 12.88 6.09 -14.78
CA GLY A 125 12.20 7.30 -15.22
C GLY A 125 11.66 8.15 -14.06
N ASP A 126 10.88 9.17 -14.41
CA ASP A 126 10.34 10.18 -13.48
C ASP A 126 8.83 10.11 -13.28
N THR A 127 8.18 9.16 -13.97
CA THR A 127 6.71 9.05 -14.03
C THR A 127 6.25 7.64 -13.68
N LEU A 128 5.28 7.55 -12.78
CA LEU A 128 4.51 6.34 -12.51
C LEU A 128 3.13 6.45 -13.15
N THR A 129 2.68 5.38 -13.80
CA THR A 129 1.32 5.30 -14.35
C THR A 129 0.51 4.24 -13.61
N LEU A 130 -0.63 4.63 -13.01
CA LEU A 130 -1.61 3.71 -12.47
C LEU A 130 -2.54 3.24 -13.58
N GLY A 131 -2.51 1.97 -13.90
CA GLY A 131 -3.36 1.34 -14.91
C GLY A 131 -3.87 -0.01 -14.45
N VAL A 132 -4.32 -0.84 -15.40
CA VAL A 132 -4.81 -2.20 -15.14
C VAL A 132 -3.82 -3.21 -15.71
N GLY A 133 -3.51 -4.25 -14.94
CA GLY A 133 -2.59 -5.33 -15.33
C GLY A 133 -3.11 -6.11 -16.53
N LYS A 134 -2.23 -6.43 -17.47
CA LYS A 134 -2.53 -7.12 -18.73
C LYS A 134 -2.28 -8.63 -18.63
N ALA A 135 -2.92 -9.40 -19.51
CA ALA A 135 -2.66 -10.82 -19.62
C ALA A 135 -1.20 -11.10 -19.96
N GLY A 136 -0.55 -11.99 -19.20
CA GLY A 136 0.83 -12.37 -19.41
C GLY A 136 1.87 -11.30 -19.07
N GLU A 137 1.46 -10.19 -18.44
CA GLU A 137 2.38 -9.14 -18.00
C GLU A 137 3.33 -9.69 -16.94
N PRO A 138 4.68 -9.58 -17.16
CA PRO A 138 5.66 -10.09 -16.20
C PRO A 138 5.59 -9.31 -14.89
N TYR A 139 5.45 -10.03 -13.76
CA TYR A 139 5.41 -9.42 -12.44
C TYR A 139 5.91 -10.39 -11.39
N GLU A 140 7.02 -10.07 -10.76
CA GLU A 140 7.57 -10.84 -9.65
C GLU A 140 7.17 -10.19 -8.31
N GLY A 141 6.20 -10.80 -7.62
CA GLY A 141 5.75 -10.31 -6.32
C GLY A 141 6.73 -10.65 -5.20
N ILE A 142 6.93 -9.73 -4.24
CA ILE A 142 7.85 -9.92 -3.11
C ILE A 142 7.54 -11.22 -2.36
N GLY A 143 8.52 -12.14 -2.37
CA GLY A 143 8.39 -13.43 -1.68
C GLY A 143 7.34 -14.39 -2.26
N ARG A 144 6.83 -14.12 -3.46
CA ARG A 144 5.79 -14.92 -4.14
C ARG A 144 6.21 -15.47 -5.49
N GLY A 145 7.36 -15.00 -6.04
CA GLY A 145 7.76 -15.28 -7.40
C GLY A 145 6.82 -14.65 -8.43
N MET A 146 6.72 -15.26 -9.61
CA MET A 146 5.87 -14.75 -10.70
C MET A 146 4.39 -14.89 -10.36
N ILE A 147 3.67 -13.76 -10.38
CA ILE A 147 2.23 -13.71 -10.11
C ILE A 147 1.46 -13.14 -11.32
N ASN A 148 0.22 -13.57 -11.49
CA ASN A 148 -0.68 -13.04 -12.52
C ASN A 148 -1.36 -11.77 -12.02
N ILE A 149 -0.94 -10.62 -12.54
CA ILE A 149 -1.51 -9.30 -12.23
C ILE A 149 -2.63 -8.85 -13.18
N GLU A 150 -3.01 -9.68 -14.18
CA GLU A 150 -4.12 -9.37 -15.08
C GLU A 150 -5.37 -8.95 -14.30
N GLY A 151 -5.94 -7.81 -14.64
CA GLY A 151 -7.11 -7.25 -13.96
C GLY A 151 -6.84 -6.67 -12.56
N LEU A 152 -5.60 -6.55 -12.11
CA LEU A 152 -5.27 -5.78 -10.91
C LEU A 152 -4.91 -4.34 -11.28
N PRO A 153 -5.32 -3.32 -10.50
CA PRO A 153 -4.68 -2.03 -10.56
C PRO A 153 -3.17 -2.17 -10.35
N VAL A 154 -2.36 -1.53 -11.17
CA VAL A 154 -0.91 -1.64 -11.11
C VAL A 154 -0.24 -0.32 -11.44
N TYR A 155 0.71 0.10 -10.59
CA TYR A 155 1.63 1.18 -10.90
C TYR A 155 2.76 0.66 -11.76
N ARG A 156 3.14 1.42 -12.78
CA ARG A 156 4.26 1.13 -13.67
C ARG A 156 5.18 2.32 -13.80
N ASP A 157 6.47 2.04 -13.78
CA ASP A 157 7.51 2.94 -14.27
C ASP A 157 7.87 2.59 -15.74
N GLU A 158 8.98 3.12 -16.27
CA GLU A 158 9.39 2.84 -17.65
C GLU A 158 9.78 1.37 -17.88
N MET A 159 10.19 0.63 -16.84
CA MET A 159 10.56 -0.78 -16.94
C MET A 159 9.35 -1.71 -16.85
N GLY A 160 8.29 -1.34 -16.14
CA GLY A 160 7.11 -2.18 -15.96
C GLY A 160 6.45 -2.04 -14.59
N GLY A 161 5.68 -3.05 -14.18
CA GLY A 161 4.95 -3.02 -12.93
C GLY A 161 5.85 -2.89 -11.70
N VAL A 162 5.47 -2.01 -10.76
CA VAL A 162 6.19 -1.79 -9.49
C VAL A 162 5.34 -2.15 -8.27
N GLY A 163 4.02 -1.94 -8.31
CA GLY A 163 3.15 -2.21 -7.17
C GLY A 163 1.70 -2.43 -7.57
N THR A 164 1.02 -3.32 -6.83
CA THR A 164 -0.42 -3.56 -6.90
C THR A 164 -1.00 -3.51 -5.48
N PRO A 165 -2.33 -3.28 -5.29
CA PRO A 165 -2.91 -3.32 -3.96
C PRO A 165 -2.85 -4.71 -3.27
N THR A 166 -2.35 -5.74 -3.97
CA THR A 166 -2.17 -7.11 -3.44
C THR A 166 -0.71 -7.41 -3.07
N SER A 167 0.26 -6.90 -3.83
CA SER A 167 1.69 -7.18 -3.64
C SER A 167 2.55 -6.21 -4.45
N ASP A 168 3.64 -5.75 -3.87
CA ASP A 168 4.64 -4.94 -4.57
C ASP A 168 5.65 -5.84 -5.31
N HIS A 169 6.36 -5.26 -6.29
CA HIS A 169 7.32 -5.96 -7.13
C HIS A 169 8.68 -6.08 -6.43
N GLU A 170 9.34 -7.23 -6.62
CA GLU A 170 10.65 -7.55 -6.02
C GLU A 170 11.73 -6.51 -6.36
N ARG A 171 11.72 -5.93 -7.56
CA ARG A 171 12.72 -4.96 -8.05
C ARG A 171 12.76 -3.67 -7.22
N THR A 172 11.59 -3.13 -6.88
CA THR A 172 11.46 -1.81 -6.23
C THR A 172 11.23 -1.91 -4.72
N LYS A 173 11.39 -3.10 -4.15
CA LYS A 173 11.16 -3.34 -2.72
C LYS A 173 12.08 -2.50 -1.84
N MET A 174 11.54 -2.07 -0.71
CA MET A 174 12.32 -1.52 0.39
C MET A 174 13.30 -2.55 0.95
N THR A 175 14.44 -2.09 1.40
CA THR A 175 15.50 -2.89 2.06
C THR A 175 16.08 -2.09 3.23
N LEU A 176 16.94 -2.70 4.03
CA LEU A 176 17.66 -1.99 5.09
C LEU A 176 18.54 -0.84 4.55
N GLY A 177 18.91 -0.88 3.28
CA GLY A 177 19.69 0.18 2.63
C GLY A 177 18.84 1.28 1.99
N THR A 178 17.52 1.21 2.05
CA THR A 178 16.64 2.23 1.47
C THR A 178 16.75 3.53 2.26
N THR A 179 17.13 4.61 1.57
CA THR A 179 17.27 5.96 2.11
C THR A 179 16.31 6.97 1.48
N HIS A 180 15.77 6.68 0.32
CA HIS A 180 14.77 7.48 -0.38
C HIS A 180 13.50 6.66 -0.57
N LEU A 181 12.46 7.02 0.18
CA LEU A 181 11.20 6.28 0.26
C LEU A 181 10.11 6.99 -0.53
N VAL A 182 9.36 6.20 -1.31
CA VAL A 182 8.05 6.59 -1.86
C VAL A 182 6.99 5.65 -1.32
N VAL A 183 5.88 6.23 -0.84
CA VAL A 183 4.70 5.48 -0.38
C VAL A 183 3.48 5.92 -1.17
N LEU A 184 2.76 4.96 -1.76
CA LEU A 184 1.56 5.20 -2.57
C LEU A 184 0.31 4.70 -1.84
N ILE A 185 -0.61 5.62 -1.56
CA ILE A 185 -1.89 5.33 -0.91
C ILE A 185 -2.99 5.25 -1.96
N ASN A 186 -3.82 4.20 -1.90
CA ASN A 186 -4.87 3.93 -2.88
C ASN A 186 -6.26 4.16 -2.29
N GLY A 187 -6.81 5.35 -2.45
CA GLY A 187 -8.17 5.73 -2.01
C GLY A 187 -9.23 5.52 -3.10
N TYR A 188 -9.58 4.26 -3.36
CA TYR A 188 -10.65 3.91 -4.33
C TYR A 188 -12.05 4.29 -3.85
N ASP A 189 -12.23 4.66 -2.59
CA ASP A 189 -13.50 5.13 -2.01
C ASP A 189 -13.76 6.62 -2.25
N GLY A 190 -12.79 7.34 -2.82
CA GLY A 190 -12.90 8.75 -3.14
C GLY A 190 -12.87 9.67 -1.91
N ASN A 191 -12.50 9.18 -0.74
CA ASN A 191 -12.42 9.97 0.48
C ASN A 191 -11.06 10.68 0.58
N GLU A 192 -10.93 11.82 -0.09
CA GLU A 192 -9.68 12.61 -0.12
C GLU A 192 -9.20 12.99 1.29
N GLN A 193 -10.12 13.38 2.19
CA GLN A 193 -9.75 13.76 3.55
C GLN A 193 -9.09 12.58 4.29
N HIS A 194 -9.64 11.39 4.18
CA HIS A 194 -9.08 10.19 4.82
C HIS A 194 -7.74 9.77 4.20
N VAL A 195 -7.56 9.97 2.89
CA VAL A 195 -6.27 9.77 2.19
C VAL A 195 -5.22 10.76 2.70
N ARG A 196 -5.57 12.05 2.87
CA ARG A 196 -4.68 13.07 3.45
C ARG A 196 -4.27 12.74 4.87
N GLU A 197 -5.22 12.38 5.72
CA GLU A 197 -4.96 11.97 7.11
C GLU A 197 -4.00 10.78 7.17
N ASN A 198 -4.16 9.80 6.28
CA ASN A 198 -3.23 8.67 6.18
C ASN A 198 -1.83 9.11 5.73
N ALA A 199 -1.70 10.01 4.75
CA ALA A 199 -0.41 10.54 4.31
C ALA A 199 0.30 11.31 5.44
N GLU A 200 -0.43 12.13 6.18
CA GLU A 200 0.09 12.86 7.35
C GLU A 200 0.51 11.89 8.47
N PHE A 201 -0.27 10.85 8.72
CA PHE A 201 0.09 9.80 9.67
C PHE A 201 1.39 9.09 9.29
N ILE A 202 1.57 8.75 8.00
CA ILE A 202 2.83 8.17 7.52
C ILE A 202 4.01 9.12 7.77
N LEU A 203 3.88 10.42 7.45
CA LEU A 203 4.93 11.39 7.70
C LEU A 203 5.29 11.51 9.19
N GLN A 204 4.29 11.46 10.08
CA GLN A 204 4.51 11.44 11.53
C GLN A 204 5.28 10.19 11.97
N LEU A 205 4.91 9.01 11.45
CA LEU A 205 5.60 7.76 11.77
C LEU A 205 7.04 7.77 11.24
N LEU A 206 7.28 8.29 10.02
CA LEU A 206 8.62 8.41 9.43
C LEU A 206 9.50 9.35 10.25
N SER A 207 8.97 10.50 10.70
CA SER A 207 9.67 11.41 11.58
C SER A 207 10.01 10.75 12.93
N LYS A 208 9.09 9.98 13.49
CA LYS A 208 9.23 9.37 14.81
C LYS A 208 10.20 8.18 14.82
N TYR A 209 10.18 7.32 13.79
CA TYR A 209 10.85 6.04 13.79
C TYR A 209 11.99 5.89 12.77
N CYS A 210 12.02 6.75 11.74
CA CYS A 210 12.95 6.63 10.61
C CYS A 210 13.79 7.89 10.39
N LYS A 211 13.91 8.75 11.40
CA LYS A 211 14.70 10.00 11.40
C LYS A 211 14.42 10.91 10.20
N SER A 212 13.24 10.84 9.61
CA SER A 212 12.88 11.69 8.49
C SER A 212 12.68 13.13 8.94
N SER A 213 13.34 14.06 8.25
CA SER A 213 13.28 15.49 8.52
C SER A 213 12.85 16.26 7.27
N GLY A 214 11.58 16.23 6.88
CA GLY A 214 11.13 17.04 5.76
C GLY A 214 10.54 16.25 4.61
N GLY A 215 9.87 15.14 4.89
CA GLY A 215 9.02 14.45 3.93
C GLY A 215 7.83 15.32 3.54
N SER A 216 7.30 15.07 2.35
CA SER A 216 6.13 15.75 1.81
C SER A 216 5.19 14.76 1.15
N TYR A 217 3.96 15.19 0.90
CA TYR A 217 3.03 14.42 0.08
C TYR A 217 2.27 15.31 -0.90
N PHE A 218 1.76 14.70 -1.96
CA PHE A 218 0.80 15.33 -2.87
C PHE A 218 -0.33 14.35 -3.19
N ILE A 219 -1.50 14.92 -3.50
CA ILE A 219 -2.68 14.17 -3.94
C ILE A 219 -2.66 14.10 -5.47
N TYR A 220 -3.13 12.97 -6.03
CA TYR A 220 -3.33 12.77 -7.47
C TYR A 220 -4.64 12.03 -7.74
N GLN A 221 -5.20 12.32 -8.91
CA GLN A 221 -6.48 11.77 -9.38
C GLN A 221 -6.38 11.40 -10.85
#